data_6e66b11628828649b2510a36910f1db6
#
_entry.id   6e66b11628828649b2510a36910f1db6
#
_cell.length_a   1.000
_cell.length_b   1.000
_cell.length_c   1.000
_cell.angle_alpha   90.00
_cell.angle_beta   90.00
_cell.angle_gamma   90.00
#
_symmetry.space_group_name_H-M   'P 1'
#
loop_
_entity.id
_entity.type
_entity.pdbx_description
1 polymer ?
#
loop_
_entity_poly.entity_id
_entity_poly.type
_entity_poly.pdbx_seq_one_letter_code
_entity_poly.pdbx_strand_id
1 'polypeptide(L)'
;MPSFDIVTKVNMQEVDNAWQQAKKEIDQRYDFKGTETALEKVGAPEKGLKIRSSTEQRLEAARAVLVEKMAKRGVPLRGLKYGNVEQSGKYVSQLLSFVQGIEVEKAKAIVKALKDSKLKIQGSIQGDAVRVSGKSRDDLQSAIQLVRGKQDELAVDTQFENFRD
;
A
#
# COMPACT_ATOMS: atom_id res chain seq x y z
N MET A 1 27.86 -13.35 -2.65
CA MET A 1 26.91 -13.37 -3.77
C MET A 1 26.09 -12.09 -3.75
N PRO A 2 25.87 -11.48 -4.90
CA PRO A 2 24.94 -10.34 -4.95
C PRO A 2 23.55 -10.71 -4.45
N SER A 3 22.90 -9.77 -3.81
CA SER A 3 21.56 -9.97 -3.27
C SER A 3 20.78 -8.66 -3.22
N PHE A 4 19.47 -8.78 -3.08
CA PHE A 4 18.57 -7.66 -2.79
C PHE A 4 17.37 -8.17 -2.02
N ASP A 5 16.60 -7.25 -1.47
CA ASP A 5 15.38 -7.58 -0.74
C ASP A 5 14.15 -7.07 -1.49
N ILE A 6 13.14 -7.91 -1.58
CA ILE A 6 11.81 -7.55 -2.07
C ILE A 6 10.99 -7.19 -0.83
N VAL A 7 10.44 -5.98 -0.83
CA VAL A 7 9.67 -5.47 0.31
C VAL A 7 8.38 -4.82 -0.17
N THR A 8 7.44 -4.67 0.73
CA THR A 8 6.25 -3.85 0.53
C THR A 8 6.23 -2.80 1.63
N LYS A 9 6.48 -1.56 1.25
CA LYS A 9 6.50 -0.43 2.19
C LYS A 9 5.61 0.68 1.68
N VAL A 10 4.86 1.27 2.59
CA VAL A 10 4.06 2.46 2.31
C VAL A 10 4.86 3.68 2.75
N ASN A 11 5.06 4.63 1.83
CA ASN A 11 5.72 5.88 2.14
C ASN A 11 4.73 6.80 2.86
N MET A 12 4.87 6.90 4.17
CA MET A 12 3.91 7.66 4.99
C MET A 12 3.97 9.16 4.73
N GLN A 13 5.09 9.69 4.20
CA GLN A 13 5.15 11.08 3.78
C GLN A 13 4.22 11.32 2.58
N GLU A 14 4.18 10.40 1.63
CA GLU A 14 3.27 10.51 0.49
C GLU A 14 1.81 10.32 0.90
N VAL A 15 1.55 9.49 1.90
CA VAL A 15 0.21 9.36 2.49
C VAL A 15 -0.21 10.69 3.11
N ASP A 16 0.69 11.34 3.85
CA ASP A 16 0.42 12.64 4.44
C ASP A 16 0.13 13.71 3.37
N ASN A 17 0.93 13.73 2.31
CA ASN A 17 0.72 14.66 1.19
C ASN A 17 -0.65 14.43 0.53
N ALA A 18 -1.03 13.17 0.33
CA ALA A 18 -2.33 12.82 -0.23
C ALA A 18 -3.47 13.24 0.70
N TRP A 19 -3.30 13.04 2.01
CA TRP A 19 -4.27 13.45 3.02
C TRP A 19 -4.49 14.95 3.00
N GLN A 20 -3.42 15.74 2.94
CA GLN A 20 -3.52 17.20 2.88
C GLN A 20 -4.24 17.66 1.61
N GLN A 21 -3.93 17.07 0.46
CA GLN A 21 -4.58 17.40 -0.80
C GLN A 21 -6.07 17.02 -0.78
N ALA A 22 -6.39 15.84 -0.26
CA ALA A 22 -7.77 15.38 -0.15
C ALA A 22 -8.58 16.27 0.79
N LYS A 23 -8.01 16.62 1.93
CA LYS A 23 -8.66 17.51 2.90
C LYS A 23 -8.98 18.86 2.29
N LYS A 24 -8.01 19.42 1.55
CA LYS A 24 -8.19 20.70 0.88
C LYS A 24 -9.30 20.63 -0.16
N GLU A 25 -9.34 19.60 -0.98
CA GLU A 25 -10.39 19.43 -1.99
C GLU A 25 -11.76 19.29 -1.35
N ILE A 26 -11.88 18.47 -0.29
CA ILE A 26 -13.14 18.26 0.43
C ILE A 26 -13.65 19.57 1.03
N ASP A 27 -12.75 20.35 1.64
CA ASP A 27 -13.11 21.64 2.24
C ASP A 27 -13.61 22.64 1.20
N GLN A 28 -13.19 22.52 -0.06
CA GLN A 28 -13.55 23.41 -1.14
C GLN A 28 -14.75 22.94 -1.98
N ARG A 29 -15.07 21.64 -1.94
CA ARG A 29 -16.16 21.10 -2.76
C ARG A 29 -17.53 21.42 -2.17
N TYR A 30 -18.41 21.88 -3.04
CA TYR A 30 -19.77 22.28 -2.66
C TYR A 30 -20.58 21.10 -2.13
N ASP A 31 -20.39 19.89 -2.71
CA ASP A 31 -21.15 18.70 -2.32
C ASP A 31 -20.84 18.20 -0.92
N PHE A 32 -19.75 18.68 -0.30
CA PHE A 32 -19.41 18.34 1.08
C PHE A 32 -19.84 19.41 2.10
N LYS A 33 -20.37 20.53 1.65
CA LYS A 33 -20.81 21.58 2.56
C LYS A 33 -21.99 21.10 3.39
N GLY A 34 -21.93 21.36 4.70
CA GLY A 34 -22.98 20.97 5.64
C GLY A 34 -23.04 19.51 5.98
N THR A 35 -22.10 18.70 5.43
CA THR A 35 -22.05 17.25 5.70
C THR A 35 -21.13 16.91 6.86
N GLU A 36 -20.40 17.88 7.39
CA GLU A 36 -19.41 17.70 8.44
C GLU A 36 -18.38 16.60 8.12
N THR A 37 -18.04 16.47 6.84
CA THR A 37 -17.05 15.51 6.39
C THR A 37 -15.66 15.90 6.88
N ALA A 38 -14.96 14.94 7.49
CA ALA A 38 -13.61 15.16 8.00
C ALA A 38 -12.72 13.96 7.70
N LEU A 39 -11.46 14.27 7.43
CA LEU A 39 -10.39 13.27 7.31
C LEU A 39 -9.45 13.47 8.49
N GLU A 40 -9.35 12.47 9.35
CA GLU A 40 -8.56 12.56 10.57
C GLU A 40 -7.43 11.55 10.57
N LYS A 41 -6.26 11.95 11.05
CA LYS A 41 -5.16 11.03 11.32
C LYS A 41 -5.39 10.36 12.66
N VAL A 42 -5.21 9.04 12.72
CA VAL A 42 -5.43 8.27 13.94
C VAL A 42 -4.10 7.84 14.52
N GLY A 43 -3.73 8.44 15.67
CA GLY A 43 -2.51 8.09 16.40
C GLY A 43 -1.25 8.23 15.55
N ALA A 44 -0.37 7.23 15.61
CA ALA A 44 0.80 7.18 14.75
C ALA A 44 0.36 7.03 13.30
N PRO A 45 1.09 7.61 12.32
CA PRO A 45 0.67 7.59 10.91
C PRO A 45 0.37 6.20 10.36
N GLU A 46 1.09 5.18 10.83
CA GLU A 46 0.90 3.80 10.40
C GLU A 46 -0.43 3.19 10.88
N LYS A 47 -1.15 3.84 11.78
CA LYS A 47 -2.43 3.33 12.29
C LYS A 47 -3.61 3.70 11.41
N GLY A 48 -3.43 4.67 10.54
CA GLY A 48 -4.41 4.93 9.50
C GLY A 48 -5.05 6.29 9.51
N LEU A 49 -6.05 6.40 8.66
CA LEU A 49 -6.82 7.62 8.46
C LEU A 49 -8.30 7.30 8.69
N LYS A 50 -8.97 8.15 9.45
CA LYS A 50 -10.40 8.00 9.72
C LYS A 50 -11.18 8.99 8.87
N ILE A 51 -12.18 8.49 8.16
CA ILE A 51 -13.12 9.30 7.40
C ILE A 51 -14.41 9.39 8.17
N ARG A 52 -14.94 10.59 8.35
CA ARG A 52 -16.21 10.82 9.03
C ARG A 52 -17.10 11.69 8.14
N SER A 53 -18.39 11.39 8.13
CA SER A 53 -19.35 12.22 7.42
C SER A 53 -20.75 12.04 8.04
N SER A 54 -21.71 12.84 7.57
CA SER A 54 -23.10 12.76 8.03
C SER A 54 -23.85 11.58 7.43
N THR A 55 -23.44 11.09 6.26
CA THR A 55 -24.09 9.95 5.59
C THR A 55 -23.02 9.02 5.01
N GLU A 56 -23.38 7.75 4.85
CA GLU A 56 -22.50 6.77 4.22
C GLU A 56 -22.16 7.17 2.79
N GLN A 57 -23.13 7.71 2.05
CA GLN A 57 -22.91 8.17 0.68
C GLN A 57 -21.84 9.25 0.60
N ARG A 58 -21.87 10.21 1.51
CA ARG A 58 -20.86 11.29 1.56
C ARG A 58 -19.51 10.77 2.03
N LEU A 59 -19.52 9.80 2.94
CA LEU A 59 -18.30 9.14 3.36
C LEU A 59 -17.62 8.43 2.18
N GLU A 60 -18.39 7.72 1.38
CA GLU A 60 -17.85 7.06 0.19
C GLU A 60 -17.26 8.05 -0.82
N ALA A 61 -17.93 9.19 -1.01
CA ALA A 61 -17.41 10.25 -1.87
C ALA A 61 -16.08 10.81 -1.35
N ALA A 62 -15.98 11.03 -0.03
CA ALA A 62 -14.75 11.51 0.59
C ALA A 62 -13.63 10.47 0.47
N ARG A 63 -13.96 9.20 0.68
CA ARG A 63 -13.00 8.10 0.49
C ARG A 63 -12.47 8.08 -0.92
N ALA A 64 -13.32 8.26 -1.91
CA ALA A 64 -12.90 8.29 -3.32
C ALA A 64 -11.90 9.42 -3.58
N VAL A 65 -12.11 10.59 -3.00
CA VAL A 65 -11.15 11.70 -3.11
C VAL A 65 -9.81 11.31 -2.51
N LEU A 66 -9.81 10.75 -1.31
CA LEU A 66 -8.59 10.37 -0.61
C LEU A 66 -7.81 9.29 -1.38
N VAL A 67 -8.50 8.25 -1.85
CA VAL A 67 -7.89 7.16 -2.61
C VAL A 67 -7.31 7.68 -3.93
N GLU A 68 -8.01 8.58 -4.61
CA GLU A 68 -7.51 9.19 -5.83
C GLU A 68 -6.20 9.96 -5.57
N LYS A 69 -6.15 10.74 -4.50
CA LYS A 69 -4.93 11.49 -4.17
C LYS A 69 -3.78 10.56 -3.80
N MET A 70 -4.06 9.48 -3.08
CA MET A 70 -3.05 8.46 -2.77
C MET A 70 -2.51 7.80 -4.03
N ALA A 71 -3.39 7.44 -4.97
CA ALA A 71 -2.96 6.85 -6.23
C ALA A 71 -2.06 7.78 -7.03
N LYS A 72 -2.42 9.07 -7.11
CA LYS A 72 -1.62 10.07 -7.81
C LYS A 72 -0.26 10.30 -7.17
N ARG A 73 -0.14 10.08 -5.87
CA ARG A 73 1.13 10.20 -5.14
C ARG A 73 1.93 8.92 -5.11
N GLY A 74 1.48 7.88 -5.82
CA GLY A 74 2.20 6.62 -5.91
C GLY A 74 2.09 5.73 -4.69
N VAL A 75 1.11 5.96 -3.82
CA VAL A 75 0.88 5.10 -2.66
C VAL A 75 0.30 3.76 -3.13
N PRO A 76 0.92 2.62 -2.75
CA PRO A 76 0.38 1.31 -3.13
C PRO A 76 -1.00 1.08 -2.50
N LEU A 77 -2.01 0.82 -3.34
CA LEU A 77 -3.38 0.66 -2.88
C LEU A 77 -3.75 -0.76 -2.48
N ARG A 78 -2.99 -1.78 -2.93
CA ARG A 78 -3.26 -3.18 -2.58
C ARG A 78 -3.12 -3.46 -1.08
N GLY A 79 -2.26 -2.71 -0.40
CA GLY A 79 -2.09 -2.82 1.05
C GLY A 79 -3.05 -1.98 1.86
N LEU A 80 -3.96 -1.27 1.21
CA LEU A 80 -4.93 -0.42 1.90
C LEU A 80 -6.09 -1.27 2.41
N LYS A 81 -6.31 -1.23 3.72
CA LYS A 81 -7.41 -1.95 4.35
C LYS A 81 -8.55 -1.00 4.69
N TYR A 82 -9.75 -1.40 4.31
CA TYR A 82 -10.97 -0.66 4.62
C TYR A 82 -11.63 -1.30 5.83
N GLY A 83 -11.70 -0.54 6.92
CA GLY A 83 -12.44 -0.98 8.10
C GLY A 83 -13.95 -0.95 7.86
N ASN A 84 -14.69 -1.40 8.83
CA ASN A 84 -16.14 -1.36 8.75
C ASN A 84 -16.64 0.08 8.87
N VAL A 85 -17.74 0.39 8.17
CA VAL A 85 -18.44 1.66 8.35
C VAL A 85 -19.23 1.57 9.65
N GLU A 86 -18.96 2.48 10.57
CA GLU A 86 -19.59 2.51 11.88
C GLU A 86 -20.46 3.74 12.05
N GLN A 87 -21.62 3.55 12.66
CA GLN A 87 -22.52 4.64 13.01
C GLN A 87 -22.21 5.09 14.43
N SER A 88 -21.98 6.39 14.61
CA SER A 88 -21.75 6.97 15.94
C SER A 88 -22.54 8.27 16.04
N GLY A 89 -23.69 8.21 16.72
CA GLY A 89 -24.59 9.36 16.84
C GLY A 89 -25.07 9.83 15.46
N LYS A 90 -24.77 11.07 15.13
CA LYS A 90 -25.17 11.67 13.85
C LYS A 90 -24.22 11.34 12.70
N TYR A 91 -23.11 10.68 12.98
CA TYR A 91 -22.05 10.49 12.00
C TYR A 91 -21.83 9.04 11.68
N VAL A 92 -21.33 8.81 10.47
CA VAL A 92 -20.74 7.52 10.08
C VAL A 92 -19.25 7.72 9.93
N SER A 93 -18.48 6.68 10.23
CA SER A 93 -17.03 6.74 10.12
C SER A 93 -16.45 5.42 9.63
N GLN A 94 -15.27 5.50 9.05
CA GLN A 94 -14.54 4.33 8.56
C GLN A 94 -13.05 4.58 8.75
N LEU A 95 -12.34 3.56 9.20
CA LEU A 95 -10.90 3.61 9.34
C LEU A 95 -10.25 2.97 8.11
N LEU A 96 -9.31 3.67 7.49
CA LEU A 96 -8.44 3.13 6.45
C LEU A 96 -7.07 2.93 7.05
N SER A 97 -6.52 1.73 6.94
CA SER A 97 -5.20 1.41 7.47
C SER A 97 -4.31 0.83 6.39
N PHE A 98 -3.00 0.75 6.67
CA PHE A 98 -2.01 0.32 5.70
C PHE A 98 -1.31 -0.93 6.19
N VAL A 99 -1.13 -1.90 5.28
CA VAL A 99 -0.31 -3.08 5.55
C VAL A 99 1.12 -2.76 5.16
N GLN A 100 2.03 -2.90 6.12
CA GLN A 100 3.46 -2.82 5.88
C GLN A 100 4.02 -4.23 5.86
N GLY A 101 4.93 -4.48 4.91
CA GLY A 101 5.55 -5.80 4.78
C GLY A 101 4.77 -6.74 3.87
N ILE A 102 5.40 -7.86 3.53
CA ILE A 102 4.81 -8.90 2.68
C ILE A 102 4.23 -9.99 3.57
N GLU A 103 2.95 -10.31 3.39
CA GLU A 103 2.32 -11.41 4.10
C GLU A 103 2.99 -12.73 3.74
N VAL A 104 3.04 -13.66 4.70
CA VAL A 104 3.75 -14.93 4.53
C VAL A 104 3.30 -15.70 3.29
N GLU A 105 2.00 -15.74 3.03
CA GLU A 105 1.46 -16.42 1.85
C GLU A 105 1.93 -15.79 0.55
N LYS A 106 1.97 -14.46 0.50
CA LYS A 106 2.47 -13.73 -0.67
C LYS A 106 3.97 -13.95 -0.83
N ALA A 107 4.72 -13.96 0.27
CA ALA A 107 6.16 -14.23 0.26
C ALA A 107 6.44 -15.63 -0.30
N LYS A 108 5.68 -16.62 0.12
CA LYS A 108 5.80 -17.99 -0.40
C LYS A 108 5.50 -18.05 -1.90
N ALA A 109 4.49 -17.32 -2.36
CA ALA A 109 4.15 -17.26 -3.77
C ALA A 109 5.26 -16.61 -4.60
N ILE A 110 5.90 -15.56 -4.07
CA ILE A 110 7.03 -14.90 -4.72
C ILE A 110 8.21 -15.87 -4.83
N VAL A 111 8.56 -16.54 -3.75
CA VAL A 111 9.65 -17.53 -3.73
C VAL A 111 9.39 -18.65 -4.74
N LYS A 112 8.15 -19.13 -4.80
CA LYS A 112 7.79 -20.17 -5.77
C LYS A 112 7.92 -19.66 -7.20
N ALA A 113 7.47 -18.46 -7.49
CA ALA A 113 7.59 -17.87 -8.82
C ALA A 113 9.05 -17.74 -9.25
N LEU A 114 9.93 -17.34 -8.33
CA LEU A 114 11.36 -17.24 -8.58
C LEU A 114 11.97 -18.63 -8.87
N LYS A 115 11.59 -19.62 -8.10
CA LYS A 115 12.05 -20.99 -8.26
C LYS A 115 11.61 -21.57 -9.61
N ASP A 116 10.35 -21.36 -9.99
CA ASP A 116 9.76 -21.89 -11.21
C ASP A 116 10.31 -21.18 -12.46
N SER A 117 10.93 -20.01 -12.29
CA SER A 117 11.51 -19.24 -13.42
C SER A 117 12.75 -19.89 -14.02
N LYS A 118 13.37 -20.81 -13.30
CA LYS A 118 14.64 -21.48 -13.67
C LYS A 118 15.82 -20.50 -13.78
N LEU A 119 15.70 -19.30 -13.27
CA LEU A 119 16.82 -18.38 -13.12
C LEU A 119 17.79 -18.90 -12.06
N LYS A 120 19.06 -18.53 -12.20
CA LYS A 120 20.11 -18.96 -11.24
C LYS A 120 20.10 -18.08 -10.00
N ILE A 121 19.01 -18.13 -9.27
CA ILE A 121 18.75 -17.31 -8.10
C ILE A 121 18.13 -18.15 -7.00
N GLN A 122 18.25 -17.65 -5.78
CA GLN A 122 17.61 -18.25 -4.62
C GLN A 122 16.80 -17.18 -3.89
N GLY A 123 15.56 -17.51 -3.53
CA GLY A 123 14.72 -16.67 -2.71
C GLY A 123 14.54 -17.26 -1.33
N SER A 124 14.59 -16.41 -0.31
CA SER A 124 14.33 -16.83 1.05
C SER A 124 13.49 -15.78 1.76
N ILE A 125 12.58 -16.24 2.63
CA ILE A 125 11.74 -15.37 3.42
C ILE A 125 12.54 -14.87 4.61
N GLN A 126 12.65 -13.54 4.75
CA GLN A 126 13.36 -12.87 5.82
C GLN A 126 12.39 -11.94 6.54
N GLY A 127 11.73 -12.42 7.61
CA GLY A 127 10.70 -11.64 8.28
C GLY A 127 9.54 -11.33 7.35
N ASP A 128 9.31 -10.06 7.06
CA ASP A 128 8.26 -9.59 6.15
C ASP A 128 8.79 -9.21 4.76
N ALA A 129 9.98 -9.68 4.40
CA ALA A 129 10.62 -9.44 3.13
C ALA A 129 11.06 -10.74 2.47
N VAL A 130 11.39 -10.69 1.18
CA VAL A 130 11.98 -11.82 0.46
C VAL A 130 13.37 -11.41 0.00
N ARG A 131 14.38 -12.15 0.44
CA ARG A 131 15.76 -11.92 0.00
C ARG A 131 16.04 -12.79 -1.21
N VAL A 132 16.58 -12.15 -2.25
CA VAL A 132 16.96 -12.83 -3.48
C VAL A 132 18.46 -12.72 -3.65
N SER A 133 19.13 -13.86 -3.85
CA SER A 133 20.56 -13.91 -4.12
C SER A 133 20.83 -14.65 -5.43
N GLY A 134 21.93 -14.32 -6.06
CA GLY A 134 22.33 -14.96 -7.30
C GLY A 134 23.81 -14.75 -7.56
N LYS A 135 24.35 -15.48 -8.53
CA LYS A 135 25.78 -15.41 -8.83
C LYS A 135 26.16 -14.14 -9.60
N SER A 136 25.22 -13.54 -10.31
CA SER A 136 25.51 -12.35 -11.12
C SER A 136 24.42 -11.29 -10.94
N ARG A 137 24.79 -10.03 -11.19
CA ARG A 137 23.84 -8.92 -11.18
C ARG A 137 22.79 -9.05 -12.27
N ASP A 138 23.15 -9.65 -13.42
CA ASP A 138 22.22 -9.88 -14.52
C ASP A 138 21.09 -10.82 -14.10
N ASP A 139 21.43 -11.88 -13.35
CA ASP A 139 20.43 -12.80 -12.82
C ASP A 139 19.48 -12.07 -11.87
N LEU A 140 20.03 -11.17 -11.03
CA LEU A 140 19.20 -10.38 -10.12
C LEU A 140 18.28 -9.42 -10.87
N GLN A 141 18.76 -8.77 -11.94
CA GLN A 141 17.93 -7.89 -12.76
C GLN A 141 16.78 -8.67 -13.42
N SER A 142 17.07 -9.88 -13.89
CA SER A 142 16.03 -10.74 -14.45
C SER A 142 14.99 -11.10 -13.40
N ALA A 143 15.40 -11.34 -12.16
CA ALA A 143 14.48 -11.62 -11.07
C ALA A 143 13.59 -10.41 -10.77
N ILE A 144 14.15 -9.21 -10.77
CA ILE A 144 13.38 -7.98 -10.54
C ILE A 144 12.30 -7.81 -11.62
N GLN A 145 12.66 -8.00 -12.88
CA GLN A 145 11.71 -7.90 -13.99
C GLN A 145 10.61 -8.94 -13.88
N LEU A 146 10.97 -10.16 -13.50
CA LEU A 146 9.99 -11.24 -13.29
C LEU A 146 8.97 -10.87 -12.22
N VAL A 147 9.43 -10.39 -11.08
CA VAL A 147 8.54 -10.02 -9.97
C VAL A 147 7.67 -8.83 -10.33
N ARG A 148 8.24 -7.81 -10.98
CA ARG A 148 7.47 -6.66 -11.45
C ARG A 148 6.36 -7.07 -12.41
N GLY A 149 6.63 -8.00 -13.31
CA GLY A 149 5.66 -8.49 -14.26
C GLY A 149 4.56 -9.34 -13.63
N LYS A 150 4.76 -9.83 -12.42
CA LYS A 150 3.81 -10.70 -11.72
C LYS A 150 3.07 -10.01 -10.58
N GLN A 151 3.24 -8.71 -10.38
CA GLN A 151 2.60 -8.01 -9.27
C GLN A 151 1.08 -8.13 -9.30
N ASP A 152 0.47 -8.04 -10.48
CA ASP A 152 -0.98 -8.18 -10.60
C ASP A 152 -1.44 -9.60 -10.31
N GLU A 153 -0.74 -10.60 -10.85
CA GLU A 153 -1.05 -12.00 -10.62
C GLU A 153 -0.89 -12.38 -9.16
N LEU A 154 0.19 -11.92 -8.52
CA LEU A 154 0.48 -12.20 -7.11
C LEU A 154 -0.33 -11.31 -6.15
N ALA A 155 -0.97 -10.28 -6.66
CA ALA A 155 -1.72 -9.29 -5.90
C ALA A 155 -0.88 -8.67 -4.78
N VAL A 156 0.32 -8.25 -5.11
CA VAL A 156 1.25 -7.62 -4.18
C VAL A 156 2.01 -6.50 -4.87
N ASP A 157 2.14 -5.36 -4.20
CA ASP A 157 2.99 -4.28 -4.65
C ASP A 157 4.37 -4.50 -4.06
N THR A 158 5.39 -4.43 -4.90
CA THR A 158 6.76 -4.74 -4.49
C THR A 158 7.69 -3.58 -4.73
N GLN A 159 8.69 -3.47 -3.85
CA GLN A 159 9.81 -2.56 -3.99
C GLN A 159 11.08 -3.36 -3.78
N PHE A 160 12.18 -2.87 -4.32
CA PHE A 160 13.44 -3.58 -4.29
C PHE A 160 14.48 -2.69 -3.63
N GLU A 161 15.10 -3.19 -2.58
CA GLU A 161 16.07 -2.41 -1.81
C GLU A 161 17.18 -3.29 -1.26
N ASN A 162 18.09 -2.68 -0.50
CA ASN A 162 19.15 -3.38 0.21
C ASN A 162 20.05 -4.18 -0.73
N PHE A 163 20.40 -3.57 -1.87
CA PHE A 163 21.28 -4.20 -2.85
C PHE A 163 22.68 -4.38 -2.26
N ARG A 164 23.20 -5.60 -2.36
CA ARG A 164 24.53 -5.97 -1.88
C ARG A 164 25.28 -6.72 -2.96
N ASP A 165 26.58 -6.52 -2.99
CA ASP A 165 27.46 -7.25 -3.93
C ASP A 165 27.94 -8.59 -3.37
#